data_813092a2498526b6c92af97f054a51d0
#
_entry.id   813092a2498526b6c92af97f054a51d0
#
_cell.length_a   1.000
_cell.length_b   1.000
_cell.length_c   1.000
_cell.angle_alpha   90.00
_cell.angle_beta   90.00
_cell.angle_gamma   90.00
#
_symmetry.space_group_name_H-M   'P 1'
#
loop_
_entity.id
_entity.type
_entity.pdbx_description
1 polymer ?
#
loop_
_entity_poly.entity_id
_entity_poly.type
_entity_poly.pdbx_seq_one_letter_code
_entity_poly.pdbx_strand_id
1 'polypeptide(L)' 'MDYQAFTNDSLTMMYAAVRGALAADDAAEREGGEPKFKVRDTPEWKKHAADLESEMLRRGMPFEVIEWAEGQGSLPL' A
#
# COMPACT_ATOMS: atom_id res chain seq x y z
N MET A 1 -2.33 7.99 14.45
CA MET A 1 -0.94 7.51 14.50
C MET A 1 -0.01 8.66 14.15
N ASP A 2 1.08 8.75 14.89
CA ASP A 2 2.01 9.87 14.67
C ASP A 2 3.15 9.42 13.77
N TYR A 3 2.99 9.62 12.49
CA TYR A 3 3.98 9.18 11.52
C TYR A 3 5.29 9.95 11.63
N GLN A 4 5.25 11.14 12.21
CA GLN A 4 6.47 11.92 12.36
C GLN A 4 7.42 11.32 13.38
N ALA A 5 6.91 10.50 14.27
CA ALA A 5 7.73 9.87 15.30
C ALA A 5 8.46 8.64 14.80
N PHE A 6 8.15 8.15 13.61
CA PHE A 6 8.79 6.93 13.12
C PHE A 6 10.10 7.24 12.42
N THR A 7 11.03 6.28 12.49
CA THR A 7 12.28 6.41 11.76
C THR A 7 12.04 6.18 10.29
N ASN A 8 13.00 6.58 9.46
CA ASN A 8 12.90 6.32 8.02
C ASN A 8 12.77 4.85 7.74
N ASP A 9 13.53 4.01 8.46
CA ASP A 9 13.44 2.57 8.26
C ASP A 9 12.06 2.05 8.61
N SER A 10 11.47 2.54 9.69
CA SER A 10 10.13 2.12 10.07
C SER A 10 9.10 2.49 9.01
N LEU A 11 9.21 3.69 8.45
CA LEU A 11 8.29 4.11 7.40
C LEU A 11 8.42 3.21 6.18
N THR A 12 9.65 2.90 5.79
CA THR A 12 9.90 2.03 4.65
C THR A 12 9.31 0.64 4.89
N MET A 13 9.50 0.10 6.09
CA MET A 13 8.99 -1.21 6.42
C MET A 13 7.47 -1.25 6.45
N MET A 14 6.85 -0.21 6.98
CA MET A 14 5.39 -0.15 7.02
C MET A 14 4.81 -0.05 5.62
N TYR A 15 5.43 0.73 4.77
CA TYR A 15 4.96 0.85 3.39
C TYR A 15 5.14 -0.46 2.64
N ALA A 16 6.25 -1.14 2.87
CA ALA A 16 6.48 -2.46 2.27
C ALA A 16 5.43 -3.46 2.77
N ALA A 17 5.00 -3.34 4.02
CA ALA A 17 3.98 -4.22 4.57
C ALA A 17 2.64 -4.02 3.86
N VAL A 18 2.29 -2.77 3.56
CA VAL A 18 1.06 -2.50 2.81
C VAL A 18 1.15 -3.14 1.43
N ARG A 19 2.29 -2.98 0.76
CA ARG A 19 2.51 -3.59 -0.54
C ARG A 19 2.39 -5.11 -0.46
N GLY A 20 3.00 -5.69 0.56
CA GLY A 20 2.97 -7.14 0.74
C GLY A 20 1.55 -7.66 0.98
N ALA A 21 0.78 -6.93 1.78
CA ALA A 21 -0.61 -7.33 2.04
C ALA A 21 -1.43 -7.28 0.75
N LEU A 22 -1.22 -6.23 -0.06
CA LEU A 22 -1.93 -6.10 -1.32
C LEU A 22 -1.54 -7.22 -2.27
N ALA A 23 -0.25 -7.53 -2.35
CA ALA A 23 0.22 -8.61 -3.22
C ALA A 23 -0.35 -9.96 -2.78
N ALA A 24 -0.46 -10.18 -1.47
CA ALA A 24 -1.03 -11.42 -0.95
C ALA A 24 -2.50 -11.53 -1.31
N ASP A 25 -3.23 -10.42 -1.23
CA ASP A 25 -4.63 -10.40 -1.62
C ASP A 25 -4.79 -10.74 -3.11
N ASP A 26 -3.96 -10.15 -3.95
CA ASP A 26 -4.03 -10.39 -5.38
C ASP A 26 -3.70 -11.84 -5.71
N ALA A 27 -2.71 -12.40 -5.04
CA ALA A 27 -2.35 -13.79 -5.25
C ALA A 27 -3.49 -14.71 -4.83
N ALA A 28 -4.13 -14.43 -3.70
CA ALA A 28 -5.25 -15.24 -3.24
C ALA A 28 -6.39 -15.22 -4.24
N GLU A 29 -6.67 -14.06 -4.81
CA GLU A 29 -7.74 -13.93 -5.79
C GLU A 29 -7.42 -14.67 -7.07
N ARG A 30 -6.16 -14.61 -7.50
CA ARG A 30 -5.76 -15.34 -8.71
C ARG A 30 -5.91 -16.84 -8.55
N GLU A 31 -5.82 -17.32 -7.32
CA GLU A 31 -5.97 -18.73 -7.04
C GLU A 31 -7.40 -19.13 -6.75
N GLY A 32 -8.34 -18.19 -6.94
CA GLY A 32 -9.74 -18.51 -6.73
C GLY A 32 -10.24 -18.34 -5.31
N GLY A 33 -9.40 -17.86 -4.41
CA GLY A 33 -9.79 -17.63 -3.04
C GLY A 33 -10.19 -16.19 -2.80
N GLU A 34 -10.36 -15.84 -1.55
CA GLU A 34 -10.71 -14.48 -1.18
C GLU A 34 -9.50 -13.77 -0.61
N PRO A 35 -9.43 -12.47 -0.79
CA PRO A 35 -8.33 -11.71 -0.22
C PRO A 35 -8.37 -11.79 1.29
N LYS A 36 -7.19 -11.94 1.88
CA LYS A 36 -7.09 -12.09 3.32
C LYS A 36 -7.19 -10.76 4.05
N PHE A 37 -6.59 -9.74 3.51
CA PHE A 37 -6.50 -8.45 4.17
C PHE A 37 -7.52 -7.46 3.65
N LYS A 38 -8.06 -7.72 2.47
CA LYS A 38 -9.04 -6.86 1.81
C LYS A 38 -8.54 -5.42 1.70
N VAL A 39 -7.29 -5.30 1.28
CA VAL A 39 -6.63 -4.00 1.22
C VAL A 39 -7.39 -3.03 0.32
N ARG A 40 -7.83 -3.51 -0.84
CA ARG A 40 -8.52 -2.62 -1.77
C ARG A 40 -9.91 -2.23 -1.32
N ASP A 41 -10.52 -3.07 -0.47
CA ASP A 41 -11.89 -2.84 -0.03
C ASP A 41 -11.98 -2.10 1.29
N THR A 42 -10.86 -1.93 1.98
CA THR A 42 -10.85 -1.29 3.30
C THR A 42 -10.18 0.06 3.21
N PRO A 43 -10.94 1.14 3.29
CA PRO A 43 -10.37 2.49 3.11
C PRO A 43 -9.22 2.81 4.06
N GLU A 44 -9.21 2.20 5.23
CA GLU A 44 -8.15 2.44 6.20
C GLU A 44 -6.77 2.08 5.67
N TRP A 45 -6.68 1.03 4.82
CA TRP A 45 -5.41 0.68 4.22
C TRP A 45 -4.90 1.78 3.32
N LYS A 46 -5.79 2.33 2.49
CA LYS A 46 -5.42 3.41 1.59
C LYS A 46 -5.02 4.66 2.34
N LYS A 47 -5.77 4.96 3.40
CA LYS A 47 -5.46 6.13 4.21
C LYS A 47 -4.10 5.97 4.87
N HIS A 48 -3.83 4.78 5.41
CA HIS A 48 -2.56 4.50 6.04
C HIS A 48 -1.41 4.68 5.04
N ALA A 49 -1.57 4.14 3.84
CA ALA A 49 -0.56 4.27 2.80
C ALA A 49 -0.36 5.72 2.41
N ALA A 50 -1.45 6.47 2.27
CA ALA A 50 -1.36 7.87 1.92
C ALA A 50 -0.63 8.68 2.99
N ASP A 51 -0.90 8.36 4.24
CA ASP A 51 -0.23 9.04 5.35
C ASP A 51 1.26 8.72 5.36
N LEU A 52 1.62 7.46 5.08
CA LEU A 52 3.02 7.07 4.97
C LEU A 52 3.70 7.80 3.83
N GLU A 53 3.04 7.86 2.67
CA GLU A 53 3.59 8.55 1.50
C GLU A 53 3.81 10.02 1.79
N SER A 54 2.85 10.63 2.45
CA SER A 54 2.93 12.03 2.77
C SER A 54 4.15 12.33 3.65
N GLU A 55 4.37 11.47 4.65
CA GLU A 55 5.51 11.66 5.53
C GLU A 55 6.83 11.41 4.79
N MET A 56 6.86 10.38 3.94
CA MET A 56 8.06 10.10 3.18
C MET A 56 8.39 11.23 2.21
N LEU A 57 7.36 11.79 1.57
CA LEU A 57 7.58 12.92 0.68
C LEU A 57 8.13 14.12 1.44
N ARG A 58 7.59 14.37 2.62
CA ARG A 58 8.05 15.49 3.43
C ARG A 58 9.53 15.34 3.79
N ARG A 59 9.99 14.10 3.95
CA ARG A 59 11.40 13.82 4.28
C ARG A 59 12.29 13.68 3.06
N GLY A 60 11.71 13.73 1.86
CA GLY A 60 12.49 13.54 0.65
C GLY A 60 12.90 12.11 0.39
N MET A 61 12.16 11.15 0.96
CA MET A 61 12.46 9.73 0.78
C MET A 61 11.85 9.21 -0.51
N PRO A 62 12.60 8.43 -1.29
CA PRO A 62 12.01 7.83 -2.50
C PRO A 62 11.14 6.62 -2.14
N PHE A 63 10.13 6.39 -2.93
CA PHE A 63 9.31 5.19 -2.81
C PHE A 63 8.55 4.99 -4.11
N GLU A 64 8.07 3.77 -4.30
CA GLU A 64 7.24 3.47 -5.47
C GLU A 64 5.78 3.49 -5.06
N VAL A 65 4.99 4.22 -5.80
CA VAL A 65 3.58 4.35 -5.49
C VAL A 65 2.87 3.02 -5.70
N ILE A 66 1.95 2.69 -4.79
CA ILE A 66 1.20 1.46 -4.87
C ILE A 66 0.10 1.59 -5.90
N GLU A 67 -0.08 0.54 -6.71
CA GLU A 67 -1.17 0.49 -7.68
C GLU A 67 -2.41 -0.06 -6.98
N TRP A 68 -3.34 0.80 -6.70
CA TRP A 68 -4.52 0.40 -5.95
C TRP A 68 -5.56 -0.31 -6.77
N ALA A 69 -5.67 0.06 -8.04
CA ALA A 69 -6.72 -0.49 -8.87
C ALA A 69 -6.17 -1.59 -9.73
N GLU A 70 -6.43 -2.82 -9.34
CA GLU A 70 -5.96 -3.94 -10.10
C GLU A 70 -6.53 -3.90 -11.49
N GLY A 71 -5.70 -4.15 -12.48
CA GLY A 71 -6.15 -4.17 -13.85
C GLY A 71 -6.33 -2.80 -14.44
N GLN A 72 -6.10 -1.77 -13.66
CA GLN A 72 -6.29 -0.45 -14.15
C GLN A 72 -5.38 -0.15 -15.27
N GLY A 73 -4.22 -0.66 -15.20
CA GLY A 73 -3.25 -0.40 -16.23
C GLY A 73 -3.64 -0.93 -17.55
N SER A 74 -4.57 -1.83 -17.57
CA SER A 74 -4.99 -2.36 -18.85
C SER A 74 -6.09 -1.56 -19.49
N LEU A 75 -6.52 -0.50 -18.86
CA LEU A 75 -7.54 0.27 -19.48
C LEU A 75 -7.06 0.88 -20.69
N PRO A 76 -7.79 0.77 -21.69
CA PRO A 76 -7.38 1.39 -22.85
C PRO A 76 -7.67 2.70 -22.64
N LEU A 77 -7.72 3.26 -22.84
CA LEU A 77 -8.08 4.54 -22.77
C LEU A 77 -8.31 5.00 -24.06
#